data_f9db796dd7fe180017b04b75f715843b
#
_entry.id   f9db796dd7fe180017b04b75f715843b
#
_cell.length_a   1.000
_cell.length_b   1.000
_cell.length_c   1.000
_cell.angle_alpha   90.00
_cell.angle_beta   90.00
_cell.angle_gamma   90.00
#
_symmetry.space_group_name_H-M   'P 1'
#
loop_
_entity.id
_entity.type
_entity.pdbx_description
1 polymer ?
#
loop_
_entity_poly.entity_id
_entity_poly.type
_entity_poly.pdbx_seq_one_letter_code
_entity_poly.pdbx_strand_id
1 'polypeptide(L)'
;MNYLVIPDGIRAGSNGGPISEPSFVFKQVLDYLIKVANPKDTIFIAPANNFGGREYEHELAYRYLIENINTEPPNIQYPVMTTSSKLRLGAHKYIDTAGNALVLRDYLGSSIHRLSFDLVCSKIHSYRAEYCFKRLNYKINRVHRVDYEILSEKIVTRLWYYKYKPIHIMYEVLAFIRDFATIPTRLYWY
;
A
#
# COMPACT_ATOMS: atom_id res chain seq x y z
N MET A 1 15.16 -10.89 -4.63
CA MET A 1 14.95 -9.53 -4.10
C MET A 1 13.64 -9.52 -3.32
N ASN A 2 13.42 -8.58 -2.36
CA ASN A 2 12.13 -8.45 -1.69
C ASN A 2 11.52 -7.10 -2.08
N TYR A 3 10.44 -7.14 -2.81
CA TYR A 3 9.64 -5.95 -3.10
C TYR A 3 8.60 -5.74 -2.01
N LEU A 4 8.40 -4.49 -1.61
CA LEU A 4 7.34 -4.09 -0.69
C LEU A 4 6.41 -3.12 -1.40
N VAL A 5 5.18 -3.56 -1.66
CA VAL A 5 4.18 -2.82 -2.42
C VAL A 5 3.20 -2.15 -1.47
N ILE A 6 2.98 -0.86 -1.68
CA ILE A 6 2.00 -0.08 -0.91
C ILE A 6 0.74 0.10 -1.76
N PRO A 7 -0.42 -0.36 -1.27
CA PRO A 7 -1.69 -0.15 -1.96
C PRO A 7 -2.07 1.32 -2.10
N ASP A 8 -2.67 1.65 -3.23
CA ASP A 8 -3.06 3.00 -3.65
C ASP A 8 -4.53 3.07 -4.11
N GLY A 9 -5.42 2.37 -3.39
CA GLY A 9 -6.86 2.51 -3.52
C GLY A 9 -7.54 1.43 -4.37
N ILE A 10 -8.88 1.49 -4.30
CA ILE A 10 -9.82 0.62 -5.03
C ILE A 10 -10.57 1.47 -6.06
N ARG A 11 -10.89 0.89 -7.21
CA ARG A 11 -11.69 1.52 -8.25
C ARG A 11 -13.14 1.73 -7.78
N ALA A 12 -13.74 2.85 -8.16
CA ALA A 12 -15.15 3.11 -7.90
C ALA A 12 -16.04 2.64 -9.07
N GLY A 13 -17.15 2.01 -8.71
CA GLY A 13 -18.22 1.71 -9.65
C GLY A 13 -19.05 2.94 -10.05
N SER A 14 -20.05 2.74 -10.89
CA SER A 14 -20.93 3.81 -11.37
C SER A 14 -21.69 4.55 -10.25
N ASN A 15 -22.01 3.83 -9.18
CA ASN A 15 -22.65 4.36 -7.96
C ASN A 15 -21.66 5.03 -6.98
N GLY A 16 -20.37 5.10 -7.31
CA GLY A 16 -19.32 5.65 -6.45
C GLY A 16 -18.82 4.72 -5.34
N GLY A 17 -19.42 3.55 -5.17
CA GLY A 17 -18.95 2.53 -4.23
C GLY A 17 -17.74 1.75 -4.77
N PRO A 18 -16.98 1.04 -3.90
CA PRO A 18 -15.84 0.24 -4.31
C PRO A 18 -16.28 -0.96 -5.15
N ILE A 19 -15.53 -1.26 -6.19
CA ILE A 19 -15.63 -2.50 -6.96
C ILE A 19 -14.38 -3.34 -6.76
N SER A 20 -14.46 -4.63 -7.06
CA SER A 20 -13.37 -5.60 -6.81
C SER A 20 -12.23 -5.46 -7.82
N GLU A 21 -11.67 -4.25 -7.94
CA GLU A 21 -10.51 -3.95 -8.79
C GLU A 21 -9.59 -2.91 -8.12
N PRO A 22 -8.25 -3.02 -8.28
CA PRO A 22 -7.34 -1.95 -7.88
C PRO A 22 -7.68 -0.62 -8.59
N SER A 23 -7.40 0.51 -7.95
CA SER A 23 -7.54 1.82 -8.59
C SER A 23 -6.61 1.94 -9.80
N PHE A 24 -6.87 2.91 -10.68
CA PHE A 24 -6.02 3.13 -11.85
C PHE A 24 -4.57 3.53 -11.46
N VAL A 25 -4.38 4.21 -10.34
CA VAL A 25 -3.05 4.52 -9.79
C VAL A 25 -2.37 3.23 -9.35
N PHE A 26 -3.09 2.42 -8.58
CA PHE A 26 -2.55 1.17 -8.06
C PHE A 26 -2.27 0.15 -9.18
N LYS A 27 -3.11 0.05 -10.21
CA LYS A 27 -2.83 -0.79 -11.38
C LYS A 27 -1.49 -0.43 -12.02
N GLN A 28 -1.19 0.85 -12.22
CA GLN A 28 0.10 1.27 -12.82
C GLN A 28 1.30 0.89 -11.94
N VAL A 29 1.14 0.93 -10.62
CA VAL A 29 2.16 0.43 -9.67
C VAL A 29 2.35 -1.08 -9.81
N LEU A 30 1.26 -1.84 -9.92
CA LEU A 30 1.29 -3.30 -10.10
C LEU A 30 1.85 -3.68 -11.47
N ASP A 31 1.49 -2.97 -12.54
CA ASP A 31 2.03 -3.16 -13.90
C ASP A 31 3.54 -2.92 -13.96
N TYR A 32 4.02 -1.90 -13.23
CA TYR A 32 5.45 -1.70 -13.06
C TYR A 32 6.11 -2.90 -12.37
N LEU A 33 5.51 -3.39 -11.29
CA LEU A 33 6.03 -4.52 -10.53
C LEU A 33 6.10 -5.79 -11.39
N ILE A 34 5.05 -6.09 -12.19
CA ILE A 34 5.02 -7.21 -13.14
C ILE A 34 6.20 -7.16 -14.12
N LYS A 35 6.61 -5.96 -14.54
CA LYS A 35 7.73 -5.78 -15.48
C LYS A 35 9.11 -5.99 -14.84
N VAL A 36 9.26 -5.74 -13.55
CA VAL A 36 10.58 -5.75 -12.89
C VAL A 36 10.83 -6.94 -11.97
N ALA A 37 9.78 -7.57 -11.46
CA ALA A 37 9.91 -8.73 -10.58
C ALA A 37 10.21 -10.02 -11.37
N ASN A 38 11.07 -10.85 -10.80
CA ASN A 38 11.44 -12.15 -11.34
C ASN A 38 10.82 -13.28 -10.50
N PRO A 39 10.68 -14.51 -11.03
CA PRO A 39 10.12 -15.65 -10.28
C PRO A 39 10.85 -15.98 -8.96
N LYS A 40 12.13 -15.63 -8.83
CA LYS A 40 12.93 -15.84 -7.61
C LYS A 40 12.77 -14.74 -6.55
N ASP A 41 12.02 -13.68 -6.87
CA ASP A 41 11.80 -12.59 -5.95
C ASP A 41 10.64 -12.90 -4.99
N THR A 42 10.56 -12.14 -3.90
CA THR A 42 9.41 -12.15 -3.00
C THR A 42 8.72 -10.80 -3.04
N ILE A 43 7.42 -10.80 -3.21
CA ILE A 43 6.58 -9.60 -3.19
C ILE A 43 5.79 -9.60 -1.87
N PHE A 44 6.01 -8.60 -1.06
CA PHE A 44 5.20 -8.31 0.14
C PHE A 44 4.20 -7.21 -0.20
N ILE A 45 2.92 -7.47 -0.03
CA ILE A 45 1.88 -6.46 -0.21
C ILE A 45 1.46 -5.97 1.18
N ALA A 46 1.62 -4.67 1.43
CA ALA A 46 1.21 -4.08 2.69
C ALA A 46 -0.32 -4.18 2.85
N PRO A 47 -0.83 -4.44 4.08
CA PRO A 47 -2.27 -4.50 4.32
C PRO A 47 -2.89 -3.12 4.11
N ALA A 48 -4.15 -3.11 3.66
CA ALA A 48 -4.83 -1.86 3.36
C ALA A 48 -6.36 -1.99 3.54
N ASN A 49 -7.11 -1.01 3.06
CA ASN A 49 -8.52 -0.87 3.30
C ASN A 49 -9.38 -1.65 2.30
N ASN A 50 -10.66 -1.84 2.64
CA ASN A 50 -11.66 -2.36 1.69
C ASN A 50 -12.69 -1.29 1.29
N PHE A 51 -12.64 -0.09 1.87
CA PHE A 51 -13.55 1.04 1.61
C PHE A 51 -15.05 0.69 1.68
N GLY A 52 -15.40 -0.35 2.45
CA GLY A 52 -16.76 -0.89 2.51
C GLY A 52 -17.07 -1.94 1.43
N GLY A 53 -16.08 -2.33 0.63
CA GLY A 53 -16.15 -3.44 -0.32
C GLY A 53 -16.03 -4.81 0.36
N ARG A 54 -16.10 -5.85 -0.45
CA ARG A 54 -15.95 -7.24 0.01
C ARG A 54 -14.48 -7.61 0.24
N GLU A 55 -13.59 -7.12 -0.61
CA GLU A 55 -12.16 -7.46 -0.65
C GLU A 55 -11.30 -6.26 -0.22
N TYR A 56 -10.18 -6.55 0.39
CA TYR A 56 -9.18 -5.54 0.75
C TYR A 56 -8.27 -5.20 -0.45
N GLU A 57 -7.69 -4.02 -0.46
CA GLU A 57 -6.79 -3.58 -1.52
C GLU A 57 -5.64 -4.58 -1.79
N HIS A 58 -5.07 -5.17 -0.74
CA HIS A 58 -3.98 -6.13 -0.87
C HIS A 58 -4.43 -7.48 -1.45
N GLU A 59 -5.67 -7.91 -1.20
CA GLU A 59 -6.25 -9.10 -1.82
C GLU A 59 -6.50 -8.86 -3.31
N LEU A 60 -7.01 -7.68 -3.66
CA LEU A 60 -7.19 -7.26 -5.05
C LEU A 60 -5.85 -7.17 -5.79
N ALA A 61 -4.80 -6.65 -5.13
CA ALA A 61 -3.46 -6.59 -5.69
C ALA A 61 -2.88 -7.99 -5.93
N TYR A 62 -3.04 -8.90 -4.96
CA TYR A 62 -2.62 -10.29 -5.11
C TYR A 62 -3.29 -10.94 -6.34
N ARG A 63 -4.62 -10.84 -6.43
CA ARG A 63 -5.36 -11.40 -7.57
C ARG A 63 -4.90 -10.78 -8.88
N TYR A 64 -4.76 -9.45 -8.94
CA TYR A 64 -4.28 -8.77 -10.14
C TYR A 64 -2.89 -9.25 -10.58
N LEU A 65 -1.96 -9.42 -9.67
CA LEU A 65 -0.63 -9.94 -9.96
C LEU A 65 -0.69 -11.37 -10.51
N ILE A 66 -1.43 -12.27 -9.87
CA ILE A 66 -1.56 -13.67 -10.32
C ILE A 66 -2.20 -13.77 -11.71
N GLU A 67 -3.20 -12.93 -11.99
CA GLU A 67 -3.90 -12.94 -13.29
C GLU A 67 -3.08 -12.32 -14.44
N ASN A 68 -2.11 -11.45 -14.14
CA ASN A 68 -1.38 -10.69 -15.16
C ASN A 68 0.11 -11.06 -15.28
N ILE A 69 0.65 -11.87 -14.40
CA ILE A 69 2.02 -12.41 -14.54
C ILE A 69 1.96 -13.61 -15.49
N ASN A 70 2.54 -13.46 -16.69
CA ASN A 70 2.54 -14.48 -17.75
C ASN A 70 3.64 -15.56 -17.59
N THR A 71 4.45 -15.46 -16.55
CA THR A 71 5.54 -16.40 -16.21
C THR A 71 5.24 -17.08 -14.89
N GLU A 72 6.16 -17.93 -14.41
CA GLU A 72 6.06 -18.44 -13.04
C GLU A 72 5.99 -17.24 -12.06
N PRO A 73 4.92 -17.15 -11.24
CA PRO A 73 4.77 -16.01 -10.35
C PRO A 73 5.81 -16.05 -9.22
N PRO A 74 6.30 -14.87 -8.79
CA PRO A 74 7.14 -14.77 -7.60
C PRO A 74 6.37 -15.20 -6.35
N ASN A 75 7.07 -15.40 -5.24
CA ASN A 75 6.44 -15.65 -3.94
C ASN A 75 5.72 -14.38 -3.46
N ILE A 76 4.39 -14.37 -3.44
CA ILE A 76 3.60 -13.23 -3.02
C ILE A 76 3.08 -13.45 -1.61
N GLN A 77 3.37 -12.53 -0.70
CA GLN A 77 3.00 -12.57 0.72
C GLN A 77 2.22 -11.32 1.12
N TYR A 78 1.16 -11.50 1.89
CA TYR A 78 0.40 -10.41 2.50
C TYR A 78 -0.28 -10.88 3.79
N PRO A 79 -0.47 -9.99 4.78
CA PRO A 79 -1.17 -10.35 6.01
C PRO A 79 -2.66 -10.50 5.78
N VAL A 80 -3.24 -11.59 6.26
CA VAL A 80 -4.70 -11.73 6.33
C VAL A 80 -5.23 -10.83 7.43
N MET A 81 -6.19 -9.97 7.11
CA MET A 81 -6.80 -9.04 8.06
C MET A 81 -7.73 -9.77 9.03
N THR A 82 -7.23 -10.05 10.21
CA THR A 82 -8.01 -10.66 11.30
C THR A 82 -8.73 -9.60 12.15
N THR A 83 -9.68 -10.04 12.97
CA THR A 83 -10.33 -9.18 13.97
C THR A 83 -9.31 -8.58 14.94
N SER A 84 -8.27 -9.32 15.31
CA SER A 84 -7.17 -8.84 16.17
C SER A 84 -6.37 -7.72 15.51
N SER A 85 -6.06 -7.81 14.21
CA SER A 85 -5.40 -6.73 13.47
C SER A 85 -6.24 -5.45 13.44
N LYS A 86 -7.57 -5.60 13.30
CA LYS A 86 -8.51 -4.46 13.33
C LYS A 86 -8.61 -3.81 14.71
N LEU A 87 -8.57 -4.59 15.77
CA LEU A 87 -8.59 -4.10 17.17
C LEU A 87 -7.32 -3.33 17.51
N ARG A 88 -6.17 -3.77 17.03
CA ARG A 88 -4.88 -3.09 17.24
C ARG A 88 -4.81 -1.72 16.55
N LEU A 89 -5.55 -1.51 15.47
CA LEU A 89 -5.65 -0.21 14.79
C LEU A 89 -6.54 0.78 15.56
N GLY A 90 -7.12 0.37 16.69
CA GLY A 90 -7.97 1.21 17.56
C GLY A 90 -9.29 1.61 16.88
N ALA A 91 -9.86 2.73 17.33
CA ALA A 91 -11.11 3.27 16.78
C ALA A 91 -11.02 3.71 15.30
N HIS A 92 -9.83 3.71 14.72
CA HIS A 92 -9.60 4.06 13.34
C HIS A 92 -10.00 2.91 12.42
N LYS A 93 -11.19 3.02 11.83
CA LYS A 93 -11.69 2.10 10.78
C LYS A 93 -10.88 2.18 9.47
N TYR A 94 -9.88 3.02 9.41
CA TYR A 94 -9.08 3.31 8.22
C TYR A 94 -7.60 3.06 8.50
N ILE A 95 -6.99 2.19 7.70
CA ILE A 95 -5.55 1.92 7.75
C ILE A 95 -4.85 2.99 6.91
N ASP A 96 -4.13 3.87 7.56
CA ASP A 96 -3.24 4.82 6.90
C ASP A 96 -1.85 4.20 6.62
N THR A 97 -0.95 4.95 6.00
CA THR A 97 0.36 4.43 5.62
C THR A 97 1.20 3.97 6.82
N ALA A 98 1.11 4.66 7.96
CA ALA A 98 1.76 4.21 9.19
C ALA A 98 1.10 2.92 9.72
N GLY A 99 -0.22 2.82 9.64
CA GLY A 99 -0.97 1.61 9.96
C GLY A 99 -0.60 0.42 9.08
N ASN A 100 -0.44 0.64 7.77
CA ASN A 100 0.03 -0.39 6.83
C ASN A 100 1.38 -0.96 7.28
N ALA A 101 2.30 -0.09 7.65
CA ALA A 101 3.62 -0.50 8.11
C ALA A 101 3.58 -1.22 9.48
N LEU A 102 2.74 -0.78 10.41
CA LEU A 102 2.58 -1.44 11.72
C LEU A 102 2.01 -2.86 11.58
N VAL A 103 0.93 -3.03 10.83
CA VAL A 103 0.30 -4.35 10.65
C VAL A 103 1.22 -5.31 9.90
N LEU A 104 1.93 -4.82 8.88
CA LEU A 104 2.90 -5.66 8.18
C LEU A 104 4.08 -6.04 9.08
N ARG A 105 4.55 -5.14 9.95
CA ARG A 105 5.59 -5.44 10.94
C ARG A 105 5.16 -6.55 11.88
N ASP A 106 3.94 -6.51 12.38
CA ASP A 106 3.40 -7.56 13.24
C ASP A 106 3.34 -8.91 12.51
N TYR A 107 2.96 -8.90 11.24
CA TYR A 107 2.96 -10.11 10.40
C TYR A 107 4.35 -10.69 10.20
N LEU A 108 5.34 -9.84 9.91
CA LEU A 108 6.73 -10.25 9.68
C LEU A 108 7.44 -10.67 10.98
N GLY A 109 7.01 -10.17 12.13
CA GLY A 109 7.60 -10.44 13.43
C GLY A 109 9.11 -10.16 13.44
N SER A 110 9.90 -11.07 14.01
CA SER A 110 11.37 -10.93 14.08
C SER A 110 12.07 -10.97 12.71
N SER A 111 11.40 -11.45 11.66
CA SER A 111 11.97 -11.52 10.31
C SER A 111 12.26 -10.15 9.71
N ILE A 112 11.57 -9.09 10.18
CA ILE A 112 11.77 -7.71 9.71
C ILE A 112 13.24 -7.26 9.82
N HIS A 113 13.95 -7.69 10.85
CA HIS A 113 15.34 -7.31 11.10
C HIS A 113 16.33 -7.98 10.12
N ARG A 114 15.93 -9.08 9.49
CA ARG A 114 16.74 -9.84 8.54
C ARG A 114 16.41 -9.52 7.09
N LEU A 115 15.23 -8.97 6.85
CA LEU A 115 14.77 -8.62 5.51
C LEU A 115 15.18 -7.18 5.16
N SER A 116 15.43 -6.97 3.88
CA SER A 116 15.57 -5.65 3.30
C SER A 116 14.68 -5.57 2.07
N PHE A 117 14.09 -4.41 1.82
CA PHE A 117 13.02 -4.23 0.85
C PHE A 117 13.33 -3.15 -0.17
N ASP A 118 12.90 -3.40 -1.39
CA ASP A 118 12.72 -2.37 -2.40
C ASP A 118 11.25 -1.93 -2.38
N LEU A 119 11.02 -0.69 -1.94
CA LEU A 119 9.68 -0.13 -1.80
C LEU A 119 9.12 0.26 -3.17
N VAL A 120 7.89 -0.16 -3.47
CA VAL A 120 7.22 0.13 -4.75
C VAL A 120 5.87 0.81 -4.46
N CYS A 121 5.71 2.04 -4.93
CA CYS A 121 4.46 2.80 -4.76
C CYS A 121 4.38 3.96 -5.76
N SER A 122 3.24 4.64 -5.81
CA SER A 122 3.09 5.83 -6.63
C SER A 122 4.05 6.95 -6.20
N LYS A 123 4.55 7.71 -7.16
CA LYS A 123 5.60 8.72 -6.95
C LYS A 123 5.24 9.74 -5.87
N ILE A 124 4.02 10.26 -5.91
CA ILE A 124 3.57 11.30 -4.97
C ILE A 124 3.50 10.73 -3.54
N HIS A 125 2.94 9.52 -3.37
CA HIS A 125 2.82 8.84 -2.08
C HIS A 125 4.17 8.34 -1.53
N SER A 126 5.17 8.11 -2.39
CA SER A 126 6.41 7.40 -2.05
C SER A 126 7.22 8.05 -0.93
N TYR A 127 7.22 9.37 -0.84
CA TYR A 127 8.00 10.10 0.18
C TYR A 127 7.48 9.82 1.59
N ARG A 128 6.15 9.86 1.75
CA ARG A 128 5.50 9.55 3.02
C ARG A 128 5.63 8.06 3.37
N ALA A 129 5.43 7.19 2.39
CA ALA A 129 5.58 5.74 2.57
C ALA A 129 7.01 5.40 3.02
N GLU A 130 8.04 5.90 2.32
CA GLU A 130 9.44 5.68 2.70
C GLU A 130 9.73 6.14 4.13
N TYR A 131 9.24 7.33 4.51
CA TYR A 131 9.38 7.84 5.88
C TYR A 131 8.73 6.91 6.91
N CYS A 132 7.45 6.55 6.72
CA CYS A 132 6.71 5.72 7.66
C CYS A 132 7.37 4.36 7.86
N PHE A 133 7.75 3.68 6.77
CA PHE A 133 8.37 2.38 6.84
C PHE A 133 9.76 2.43 7.49
N LYS A 134 10.63 3.38 7.11
CA LYS A 134 11.94 3.56 7.76
C LYS A 134 11.81 3.87 9.24
N ARG A 135 10.84 4.71 9.62
CA ARG A 135 10.60 5.08 11.02
C ARG A 135 10.13 3.89 11.87
N LEU A 136 9.54 2.89 11.23
CA LEU A 136 9.09 1.64 11.86
C LEU A 136 10.11 0.49 11.71
N ASN A 137 11.38 0.83 11.47
CA ASN A 137 12.53 -0.07 11.41
C ASN A 137 12.56 -1.03 10.20
N TYR A 138 11.88 -0.67 9.10
CA TYR A 138 12.09 -1.37 7.84
C TYR A 138 13.41 -0.95 7.20
N LYS A 139 14.19 -1.93 6.75
CA LYS A 139 15.40 -1.69 5.96
C LYS A 139 15.00 -1.50 4.50
N ILE A 140 14.85 -0.26 4.08
CA ILE A 140 14.54 0.09 2.69
C ILE A 140 15.84 0.36 1.92
N ASN A 141 16.12 -0.47 0.91
CA ASN A 141 17.29 -0.34 0.05
C ASN A 141 17.05 0.68 -1.05
N ARG A 142 15.90 0.55 -1.74
CA ARG A 142 15.55 1.37 -2.89
C ARG A 142 14.07 1.72 -2.85
N VAL A 143 13.70 2.85 -3.45
CA VAL A 143 12.31 3.25 -3.65
C VAL A 143 12.04 3.41 -5.14
N HIS A 144 11.15 2.57 -5.65
CA HIS A 144 10.65 2.62 -7.02
C HIS A 144 9.42 3.55 -7.04
N ARG A 145 9.64 4.76 -7.53
CA ARG A 145 8.63 5.84 -7.59
C ARG A 145 7.91 5.78 -8.92
N VAL A 146 6.79 5.08 -8.97
CA VAL A 146 6.00 4.92 -10.20
C VAL A 146 5.19 6.19 -10.43
N ASP A 147 5.50 6.92 -11.51
CA ASP A 147 4.65 8.02 -11.94
C ASP A 147 3.39 7.45 -12.59
N TYR A 148 2.25 8.11 -12.41
CA TYR A 148 0.98 7.66 -12.95
C TYR A 148 0.34 8.73 -13.82
N GLU A 149 -0.36 8.30 -14.86
CA GLU A 149 -1.18 9.15 -15.68
C GLU A 149 -2.56 9.31 -15.07
N ILE A 150 -3.14 10.49 -15.23
CA ILE A 150 -4.50 10.76 -14.77
C ILE A 150 -5.45 10.26 -15.85
N LEU A 151 -6.15 9.17 -15.56
CA LEU A 151 -7.21 8.65 -16.40
C LEU A 151 -8.55 9.24 -15.96
N SER A 152 -9.51 9.28 -16.87
CA SER A 152 -10.89 9.79 -16.62
C SER A 152 -11.71 8.92 -15.66
N GLU A 153 -11.14 7.83 -15.14
CA GLU A 153 -11.82 6.89 -14.28
C GLU A 153 -12.23 7.50 -12.92
N LYS A 154 -13.36 7.02 -12.40
CA LYS A 154 -13.80 7.33 -11.05
C LYS A 154 -12.92 6.60 -10.04
N ILE A 155 -12.44 7.33 -9.03
CA ILE A 155 -11.75 6.77 -7.87
C ILE A 155 -12.72 6.75 -6.69
N VAL A 156 -12.52 5.80 -5.77
CA VAL A 156 -13.29 5.75 -4.52
C VAL A 156 -13.29 7.12 -3.85
N THR A 157 -14.43 7.54 -3.33
CA THR A 157 -14.66 8.90 -2.81
C THR A 157 -13.60 9.39 -1.82
N ARG A 158 -13.04 8.49 -1.00
CA ARG A 158 -11.97 8.84 -0.05
C ARG A 158 -10.64 9.19 -0.69
N LEU A 159 -10.41 8.77 -1.93
CA LEU A 159 -9.17 8.99 -2.69
C LEU A 159 -9.43 9.86 -3.92
N TRP A 160 -10.50 10.65 -3.93
CA TRP A 160 -10.88 11.51 -5.05
C TRP A 160 -9.76 12.48 -5.47
N TYR A 161 -8.90 12.88 -4.54
CA TYR A 161 -7.76 13.78 -4.77
C TYR A 161 -6.70 13.19 -5.71
N TYR A 162 -6.66 11.88 -5.93
CA TYR A 162 -5.77 11.26 -6.92
C TYR A 162 -6.04 11.72 -8.35
N LYS A 163 -7.23 12.25 -8.63
CA LYS A 163 -7.56 12.85 -9.95
C LYS A 163 -6.82 14.15 -10.23
N TYR A 164 -6.31 14.80 -9.20
CA TYR A 164 -5.71 16.12 -9.31
C TYR A 164 -4.33 16.09 -8.65
N LYS A 165 -3.27 15.88 -9.45
CA LYS A 165 -1.90 15.78 -8.91
C LYS A 165 -1.53 16.89 -7.90
N PRO A 166 -1.86 18.18 -8.12
CA PRO A 166 -1.57 19.21 -7.12
C PRO A 166 -2.29 19.00 -5.78
N ILE A 167 -3.55 18.55 -5.82
CA ILE A 167 -4.34 18.27 -4.61
C ILE A 167 -3.79 17.02 -3.92
N HIS A 168 -3.40 16.00 -4.68
CA HIS A 168 -2.75 14.81 -4.14
C HIS A 168 -1.43 15.17 -3.44
N ILE A 169 -0.60 16.02 -4.05
CA ILE A 169 0.64 16.50 -3.42
C ILE A 169 0.33 17.22 -2.10
N MET A 170 -0.63 18.15 -2.09
CA MET A 170 -1.04 18.87 -0.89
C MET A 170 -1.52 17.90 0.20
N TYR A 171 -2.36 16.95 -0.15
CA TYR A 171 -2.82 15.91 0.78
C TYR A 171 -1.65 15.12 1.38
N GLU A 172 -0.70 14.67 0.55
CA GLU A 172 0.45 13.91 1.00
C GLU A 172 1.38 14.73 1.92
N VAL A 173 1.53 16.02 1.67
CA VAL A 173 2.28 16.92 2.56
C VAL A 173 1.60 17.01 3.93
N LEU A 174 0.28 17.23 3.98
CA LEU A 174 -0.47 17.31 5.24
C LEU A 174 -0.45 15.96 5.98
N ALA A 175 -0.62 14.86 5.26
CA ALA A 175 -0.55 13.53 5.82
C ALA A 175 0.87 13.20 6.33
N PHE A 176 1.92 13.67 5.66
CA PHE A 176 3.30 13.53 6.11
C PHE A 176 3.54 14.26 7.44
N ILE A 177 3.08 15.51 7.56
CA ILE A 177 3.17 16.30 8.80
C ILE A 177 2.46 15.59 9.96
N ARG A 178 1.26 15.07 9.69
CA ARG A 178 0.52 14.27 10.69
C ARG A 178 1.33 13.05 11.13
N ASP A 179 1.84 12.26 10.18
CA ASP A 179 2.55 11.02 10.47
C ASP A 179 3.89 11.30 11.18
N PHE A 180 4.58 12.39 10.82
CA PHE A 180 5.77 12.86 11.52
C PHE A 180 5.48 13.13 13.01
N ALA A 181 4.35 13.77 13.32
CA ALA A 181 3.96 14.08 14.68
C ALA A 181 3.43 12.86 15.46
N THR A 182 2.75 11.91 14.78
CA THR A 182 1.99 10.85 15.47
C THR A 182 2.71 9.49 15.52
N ILE A 183 3.61 9.17 14.59
CA ILE A 183 4.33 7.88 14.62
C ILE A 183 5.10 7.68 15.94
N PRO A 184 5.82 8.66 16.51
CA PRO A 184 6.48 8.48 17.78
C PRO A 184 5.55 8.04 18.91
N THR A 185 4.35 8.63 18.97
CA THR A 185 3.36 8.27 20.00
C THR A 185 2.70 6.92 19.74
N ARG A 186 2.45 6.57 18.49
CA ARG A 186 1.91 5.26 18.10
C ARG A 186 2.84 4.09 18.46
N LEU A 187 4.16 4.31 18.45
CA LEU A 187 5.14 3.29 18.86
C LEU A 187 5.07 2.91 20.33
N TYR A 188 4.54 3.79 21.21
CA TYR A 188 4.39 3.52 22.64
C TYR A 188 3.13 2.70 22.99
N TRP A 189 2.19 2.56 22.07
CA TRP A 189 0.93 1.83 22.27
C TRP A 189 0.93 0.42 21.65
N TYR A 190 2.04 0.02 21.05
CA TYR A 190 2.31 -1.28 20.46
C TYR A 190 3.62 -1.88 20.98
#